data_21c82f8a0958d3519396af37ded7c6d8
#
_entry.id   21c82f8a0958d3519396af37ded7c6d8
#
_cell.length_a   1.000
_cell.length_b   1.000
_cell.length_c   1.000
_cell.angle_alpha   90.00
_cell.angle_beta   90.00
_cell.angle_gamma   90.00
#
_symmetry.space_group_name_H-M   'P 1'
#
loop_
_entity.id
_entity.type
_entity.pdbx_description
1 polymer ?
#
loop_
_entity_poly.entity_id
_entity_poly.type
_entity_poly.pdbx_seq_one_letter_code
_entity_poly.pdbx_strand_id
1 'polypeptide(L)'
;METLTLENETLSSNDILTDDIIFGKTETKKAMDTSGFGDFMVIILLAKNPAFKGVLKPYEINIYGKKMWQWVALACEGYKTKTVACSPESNILSLIKPHLEDTKFTAVFYSDTPLLQKSTIEEIFMFARSRDINVMRLTRGFIFNTEYVKTATEIAAMQTEYFEEEDFITCYNQKQVAFVSDIIKNRILDFHMSEGVQIVDPNTTFVDCDCIIGAGTRIEPNNVIRGMTFIYPNCVLDSGNIIENSIVGENCKIINSYISESRIKDRQVVGPYEKIIKKST
;
A
#
# COMPACT_ATOMS: atom_id res chain seq x y z
N MET A 1 -20.29 -29.45 30.60
CA MET A 1 -20.52 -29.31 29.15
C MET A 1 -21.13 -27.92 28.99
N GLU A 2 -20.30 -26.92 28.84
CA GLU A 2 -20.74 -25.55 28.50
C GLU A 2 -20.16 -25.21 27.14
N THR A 3 -21.04 -25.11 26.17
CA THR A 3 -20.76 -24.69 24.80
C THR A 3 -20.57 -23.18 24.81
N LEU A 4 -19.33 -22.72 24.71
CA LEU A 4 -19.00 -21.33 24.42
C LEU A 4 -19.23 -21.10 22.93
N THR A 5 -20.31 -20.43 22.61
CA THR A 5 -20.56 -19.82 21.30
C THR A 5 -19.60 -18.65 21.14
N LEU A 6 -18.64 -18.79 20.25
CA LEU A 6 -17.79 -17.69 19.79
C LEU A 6 -18.65 -16.82 18.84
N GLU A 7 -18.98 -15.62 19.27
CA GLU A 7 -19.47 -14.58 18.39
C GLU A 7 -18.39 -14.23 17.38
N ASN A 8 -18.74 -14.34 16.10
CA ASN A 8 -17.89 -13.93 14.98
C ASN A 8 -17.90 -12.40 14.90
N GLU A 9 -16.99 -11.73 15.58
CA GLU A 9 -16.60 -10.39 15.19
C GLU A 9 -15.67 -10.50 13.99
N THR A 10 -16.23 -10.36 12.80
CA THR A 10 -15.49 -10.07 11.58
C THR A 10 -15.01 -8.62 11.66
N LEU A 11 -13.82 -8.40 12.19
CA LEU A 11 -13.10 -7.15 12.01
C LEU A 11 -12.87 -6.97 10.51
N SER A 12 -13.51 -5.97 9.94
CA SER A 12 -13.28 -5.55 8.56
C SER A 12 -11.83 -5.06 8.45
N SER A 13 -11.07 -5.65 7.53
CA SER A 13 -9.68 -5.32 7.26
C SER A 13 -9.45 -3.88 6.75
N ASN A 14 -10.50 -3.09 6.63
CA ASN A 14 -10.44 -1.73 6.09
C ASN A 14 -10.46 -0.62 7.16
N ASP A 15 -10.71 -0.94 8.44
CA ASP A 15 -10.97 0.10 9.43
C ASP A 15 -9.78 0.47 10.32
N ILE A 16 -8.66 -0.24 10.25
CA ILE A 16 -7.55 0.00 11.18
C ILE A 16 -6.20 -0.16 10.46
N LEU A 17 -5.43 0.92 10.36
CA LEU A 17 -3.96 0.94 10.27
C LEU A 17 -3.27 1.02 8.90
N THR A 18 -3.89 0.80 7.76
CA THR A 18 -3.17 0.91 6.48
C THR A 18 -2.72 2.33 6.18
N ASP A 19 -3.51 3.32 6.54
CA ASP A 19 -3.19 4.74 6.31
C ASP A 19 -2.01 5.21 7.15
N ASP A 20 -1.98 4.85 8.45
CA ASP A 20 -0.93 5.28 9.38
C ASP A 20 0.41 4.57 9.13
N ILE A 21 0.38 3.31 8.68
CA ILE A 21 1.60 2.53 8.38
C ILE A 21 2.31 3.07 7.12
N ILE A 22 1.53 3.48 6.13
CA ILE A 22 2.07 3.76 4.80
C ILE A 22 2.37 5.24 4.62
N PHE A 23 1.59 6.11 5.27
CA PHE A 23 1.63 7.56 5.02
C PHE A 23 2.26 8.38 6.16
N GLY A 24 2.69 7.72 7.25
CA GLY A 24 3.21 8.41 8.44
C GLY A 24 2.10 9.14 9.21
N LYS A 25 2.24 9.26 10.52
CA LYS A 25 1.35 10.09 11.33
C LYS A 25 1.50 11.55 10.88
N THR A 26 0.54 12.05 10.13
CA THR A 26 0.39 13.50 10.00
C THR A 26 0.07 14.05 11.38
N GLU A 27 0.99 14.84 11.90
CA GLU A 27 0.76 15.60 13.14
C GLU A 27 -0.56 16.36 13.01
N THR A 28 -1.44 16.12 13.97
CA THR A 28 -2.76 16.74 14.14
C THR A 28 -3.79 16.41 13.05
N LYS A 29 -4.75 15.56 13.40
CA LYS A 29 -6.07 15.50 12.77
C LYS A 29 -6.75 16.89 12.85
N LYS A 30 -6.36 17.80 11.97
CA LYS A 30 -7.26 18.84 11.52
C LYS A 30 -8.39 18.10 10.82
N ALA A 31 -9.63 18.32 11.26
CA ALA A 31 -10.80 17.74 10.60
C ALA A 31 -10.63 17.94 9.09
N MET A 32 -10.44 16.84 8.36
CA MET A 32 -10.26 16.87 6.92
C MET A 32 -11.52 17.49 6.34
N ASP A 33 -11.36 18.59 5.61
CA ASP A 33 -12.44 19.15 4.81
C ASP A 33 -12.73 18.18 3.65
N THR A 34 -13.67 17.27 3.90
CA THR A 34 -14.14 16.29 2.91
C THR A 34 -14.95 16.91 1.77
N SER A 35 -15.21 18.23 1.80
CA SER A 35 -15.99 18.96 0.79
C SER A 35 -15.38 18.89 -0.62
N GLY A 36 -14.13 18.50 -0.74
CA GLY A 36 -13.40 18.45 -2.00
C GLY A 36 -13.20 17.08 -2.62
N PHE A 37 -13.53 15.98 -1.96
CA PHE A 37 -13.38 14.63 -2.53
C PHE A 37 -14.26 14.42 -3.79
N GLY A 38 -15.41 15.08 -3.86
CA GLY A 38 -16.33 14.99 -4.99
C GLY A 38 -15.83 15.66 -6.28
N ASP A 39 -14.84 16.54 -6.21
CA ASP A 39 -14.32 17.27 -7.37
C ASP A 39 -13.39 16.43 -8.25
N PHE A 40 -12.85 15.34 -7.71
CA PHE A 40 -11.86 14.52 -8.38
C PHE A 40 -12.34 13.07 -8.52
N MET A 41 -12.09 12.53 -9.70
CA MET A 41 -11.99 11.09 -9.90
C MET A 41 -10.55 10.73 -10.24
N VAL A 42 -10.17 9.50 -9.95
CA VAL A 42 -8.85 8.95 -10.23
C VAL A 42 -8.94 7.79 -11.22
N ILE A 43 -8.08 7.79 -12.21
CA ILE A 43 -7.87 6.65 -13.12
C ILE A 43 -6.43 6.17 -12.97
N ILE A 44 -6.26 4.92 -12.55
CA ILE A 44 -4.95 4.27 -12.47
C ILE A 44 -4.73 3.46 -13.74
N LEU A 45 -3.75 3.85 -14.52
CA LEU A 45 -3.34 3.14 -15.72
C LEU A 45 -2.45 1.95 -15.35
N LEU A 46 -2.94 0.74 -15.59
CA LEU A 46 -2.20 -0.50 -15.38
C LEU A 46 -1.20 -0.67 -16.53
N ALA A 47 -0.04 -0.04 -16.39
CA ALA A 47 0.97 0.06 -17.41
C ALA A 47 1.68 -1.27 -17.66
N LYS A 48 1.68 -1.70 -18.92
CA LYS A 48 2.58 -2.76 -19.40
C LYS A 48 3.90 -2.12 -19.83
N ASN A 49 5.01 -2.71 -19.42
CA ASN A 49 6.33 -2.21 -19.78
C ASN A 49 7.20 -3.34 -20.35
N PRO A 50 7.62 -3.24 -21.63
CA PRO A 50 8.44 -4.25 -22.28
C PRO A 50 9.82 -4.50 -21.64
N ALA A 51 10.31 -3.56 -20.84
CA ALA A 51 11.56 -3.70 -20.12
C ALA A 51 11.50 -4.76 -19.00
N PHE A 52 10.29 -5.15 -18.56
CA PHE A 52 10.10 -6.29 -17.67
C PHE A 52 10.12 -7.62 -18.46
N LYS A 53 11.30 -8.07 -18.79
CA LYS A 53 11.49 -9.34 -19.53
C LYS A 53 10.87 -10.50 -18.77
N GLY A 54 9.98 -11.25 -19.43
CA GLY A 54 9.29 -12.41 -18.85
C GLY A 54 8.16 -12.11 -17.86
N VAL A 55 7.83 -10.84 -17.60
CA VAL A 55 6.73 -10.44 -16.76
C VAL A 55 5.64 -9.76 -17.58
N LEU A 56 4.51 -10.45 -17.79
CA LEU A 56 3.41 -9.95 -18.62
C LEU A 56 2.65 -8.78 -17.96
N LYS A 57 2.59 -8.77 -16.64
CA LYS A 57 1.81 -7.80 -15.85
C LYS A 57 2.66 -7.25 -14.71
N PRO A 58 3.61 -6.34 -14.97
CA PRO A 58 4.48 -5.81 -13.93
C PRO A 58 3.72 -5.14 -12.78
N TYR A 59 2.57 -4.56 -13.04
CA TYR A 59 1.71 -3.96 -12.03
C TYR A 59 1.14 -4.98 -11.01
N GLU A 60 1.21 -6.29 -11.29
CA GLU A 60 0.81 -7.36 -10.36
C GLU A 60 1.97 -7.88 -9.50
N ILE A 61 3.18 -7.36 -9.65
CA ILE A 61 4.30 -7.71 -8.77
C ILE A 61 3.92 -7.36 -7.32
N ASN A 62 4.06 -8.36 -6.44
CA ASN A 62 3.82 -8.15 -5.01
C ASN A 62 5.00 -7.42 -4.37
N ILE A 63 4.69 -6.39 -3.58
CA ILE A 63 5.62 -5.61 -2.77
C ILE A 63 5.03 -5.55 -1.37
N TYR A 64 5.58 -6.29 -0.43
CA TYR A 64 5.16 -6.33 0.98
C TYR A 64 3.65 -6.44 1.21
N GLY A 65 3.05 -7.48 0.62
CA GLY A 65 1.63 -7.83 0.81
C GLY A 65 0.69 -7.24 -0.23
N LYS A 66 1.07 -6.19 -0.93
CA LYS A 66 0.22 -5.56 -1.97
C LYS A 66 0.85 -5.62 -3.36
N LYS A 67 0.02 -5.72 -4.39
CA LYS A 67 0.45 -5.57 -5.78
C LYS A 67 0.90 -4.12 -6.02
N MET A 68 1.85 -3.92 -6.92
CA MET A 68 2.39 -2.59 -7.24
C MET A 68 1.29 -1.54 -7.50
N TRP A 69 0.26 -1.88 -8.27
CA TRP A 69 -0.85 -0.96 -8.53
C TRP A 69 -1.72 -0.67 -7.29
N GLN A 70 -1.77 -1.59 -6.32
CA GLN A 70 -2.54 -1.41 -5.10
C GLN A 70 -1.92 -0.36 -4.17
N TRP A 71 -0.60 -0.18 -4.21
CA TRP A 71 0.08 0.90 -3.50
C TRP A 71 -0.37 2.27 -4.01
N VAL A 72 -0.48 2.42 -5.33
CA VAL A 72 -1.01 3.66 -5.94
C VAL A 72 -2.50 3.84 -5.61
N ALA A 73 -3.29 2.76 -5.62
CA ALA A 73 -4.70 2.81 -5.27
C ALA A 73 -4.92 3.22 -3.81
N LEU A 74 -4.05 2.75 -2.91
CA LEU A 74 -4.08 3.09 -1.49
C LEU A 74 -3.81 4.58 -1.27
N ALA A 75 -2.83 5.15 -1.97
CA ALA A 75 -2.59 6.59 -1.95
C ALA A 75 -3.81 7.42 -2.42
N CYS A 76 -4.66 6.82 -3.26
CA CYS A 76 -5.88 7.44 -3.78
C CYS A 76 -7.13 7.13 -2.92
N GLU A 77 -6.96 6.57 -1.73
CA GLU A 77 -8.10 6.22 -0.87
C GLU A 77 -8.93 7.45 -0.49
N GLY A 78 -10.25 7.29 -0.52
CA GLY A 78 -11.21 8.38 -0.36
C GLY A 78 -11.68 9.00 -1.68
N TYR A 79 -11.01 8.75 -2.80
CA TYR A 79 -11.43 9.22 -4.12
C TYR A 79 -12.08 8.10 -4.95
N LYS A 80 -13.00 8.46 -5.84
CA LYS A 80 -13.55 7.52 -6.82
C LYS A 80 -12.45 7.06 -7.76
N THR A 81 -12.01 5.81 -7.64
CA THR A 81 -10.87 5.26 -8.36
C THR A 81 -11.29 4.17 -9.32
N LYS A 82 -10.77 4.22 -10.55
CA LYS A 82 -10.91 3.18 -11.58
C LYS A 82 -9.55 2.73 -12.08
N THR A 83 -9.43 1.46 -12.44
CA THR A 83 -8.22 0.91 -13.06
C THR A 83 -8.47 0.61 -14.52
N VAL A 84 -7.54 0.99 -15.39
CA VAL A 84 -7.65 0.81 -16.85
C VAL A 84 -6.35 0.22 -17.38
N ALA A 85 -6.44 -0.87 -18.16
CA ALA A 85 -5.27 -1.45 -18.78
C ALA A 85 -4.67 -0.50 -19.83
N CYS A 86 -3.35 -0.32 -19.78
CA CYS A 86 -2.62 0.59 -20.66
C CYS A 86 -1.44 -0.14 -21.32
N SER A 87 -1.32 0.01 -22.64
CA SER A 87 -0.13 -0.39 -23.40
C SER A 87 0.70 0.85 -23.75
N PRO A 88 2.01 0.71 -24.03
CA PRO A 88 2.87 1.85 -24.37
C PRO A 88 2.38 2.68 -25.55
N GLU A 89 1.67 2.05 -26.49
CA GLU A 89 1.16 2.68 -27.71
C GLU A 89 -0.26 3.24 -27.54
N SER A 90 -0.86 3.10 -26.35
CA SER A 90 -2.24 3.53 -26.11
C SER A 90 -2.35 5.04 -26.08
N ASN A 91 -3.37 5.59 -26.76
CA ASN A 91 -3.73 6.99 -26.61
C ASN A 91 -4.47 7.19 -25.27
N ILE A 92 -3.89 7.99 -24.39
CA ILE A 92 -4.40 8.21 -23.03
C ILE A 92 -5.83 8.75 -23.05
N LEU A 93 -6.14 9.74 -23.89
CA LEU A 93 -7.48 10.30 -23.97
C LEU A 93 -8.52 9.25 -24.39
N SER A 94 -8.18 8.40 -25.36
CA SER A 94 -9.09 7.32 -25.77
C SER A 94 -9.31 6.29 -24.68
N LEU A 95 -8.30 6.04 -23.83
CA LEU A 95 -8.41 5.13 -22.70
C LEU A 95 -9.29 5.68 -21.58
N ILE A 96 -9.17 6.97 -21.25
CA ILE A 96 -9.85 7.53 -20.07
C ILE A 96 -11.27 8.00 -20.37
N LYS A 97 -11.57 8.45 -21.60
CA LYS A 97 -12.90 8.96 -21.98
C LYS A 97 -14.08 8.05 -21.60
N PRO A 98 -14.04 6.73 -21.83
CA PRO A 98 -15.16 5.83 -21.49
C PRO A 98 -15.41 5.70 -19.98
N HIS A 99 -14.47 6.15 -19.16
CA HIS A 99 -14.49 6.00 -17.71
C HIS A 99 -14.77 7.30 -16.94
N LEU A 100 -14.91 8.42 -17.65
CA LEU A 100 -15.19 9.71 -17.03
C LEU A 100 -16.50 9.71 -16.26
N GLU A 101 -16.51 10.44 -15.16
CA GLU A 101 -17.67 10.71 -14.33
C GLU A 101 -17.98 12.21 -14.27
N ASP A 102 -19.05 12.58 -13.59
CA ASP A 102 -19.42 13.99 -13.42
C ASP A 102 -18.62 14.58 -12.24
N THR A 103 -17.35 14.84 -12.50
CA THR A 103 -16.39 15.46 -11.57
C THR A 103 -15.69 16.61 -12.29
N LYS A 104 -15.22 17.59 -11.55
CA LYS A 104 -14.52 18.76 -12.14
C LYS A 104 -13.18 18.34 -12.75
N PHE A 105 -12.46 17.45 -12.09
CA PHE A 105 -11.15 16.99 -12.50
C PHE A 105 -11.06 15.47 -12.61
N THR A 106 -10.27 15.02 -13.57
CA THR A 106 -9.86 13.62 -13.73
C THR A 106 -8.35 13.52 -13.54
N ALA A 107 -7.92 12.86 -12.45
CA ALA A 107 -6.53 12.54 -12.18
C ALA A 107 -6.16 11.21 -12.85
N VAL A 108 -5.01 11.16 -13.49
CA VAL A 108 -4.49 9.96 -14.13
C VAL A 108 -3.12 9.65 -13.57
N PHE A 109 -3.01 8.57 -12.82
CA PHE A 109 -1.75 8.04 -12.31
C PHE A 109 -1.38 6.73 -13.00
N TYR A 110 -0.12 6.36 -12.93
CA TYR A 110 0.36 5.08 -13.45
C TYR A 110 0.63 4.10 -12.32
N SER A 111 0.36 2.83 -12.56
CA SER A 111 0.57 1.75 -11.59
C SER A 111 2.04 1.48 -11.24
N ASP A 112 2.97 2.11 -11.92
CA ASP A 112 4.41 1.90 -11.80
C ASP A 112 5.12 2.93 -10.88
N THR A 113 4.33 3.70 -10.09
CA THR A 113 4.83 4.66 -9.08
C THR A 113 4.32 4.28 -7.67
N PRO A 114 4.73 3.14 -7.11
CA PRO A 114 4.14 2.64 -5.85
C PRO A 114 4.60 3.38 -4.59
N LEU A 115 5.49 4.38 -4.71
CA LEU A 115 5.87 5.25 -3.59
C LEU A 115 4.94 6.44 -3.40
N LEU A 116 4.01 6.68 -4.33
CA LEU A 116 3.07 7.80 -4.28
C LEU A 116 2.32 7.82 -2.95
N GLN A 117 2.28 8.99 -2.32
CA GLN A 117 1.68 9.19 -1.01
C GLN A 117 0.36 9.99 -1.12
N LYS A 118 -0.53 9.78 -0.15
CA LYS A 118 -1.80 10.47 -0.04
C LYS A 118 -1.60 11.98 0.13
N SER A 119 -0.63 12.40 0.94
CA SER A 119 -0.26 13.80 1.14
C SER A 119 0.11 14.50 -0.17
N THR A 120 0.88 13.83 -1.01
CA THR A 120 1.28 14.36 -2.34
C THR A 120 0.09 14.45 -3.28
N ILE A 121 -0.84 13.49 -3.25
CA ILE A 121 -2.09 13.56 -4.02
C ILE A 121 -2.94 14.74 -3.56
N GLU A 122 -3.08 14.95 -2.27
CA GLU A 122 -3.83 16.07 -1.70
C GLU A 122 -3.21 17.42 -2.09
N GLU A 123 -1.89 17.54 -2.06
CA GLU A 123 -1.17 18.72 -2.52
C GLU A 123 -1.42 18.99 -4.02
N ILE A 124 -1.29 17.97 -4.86
CA ILE A 124 -1.59 18.04 -6.29
C ILE A 124 -3.01 18.54 -6.53
N PHE A 125 -3.97 18.01 -5.78
CA PHE A 125 -5.38 18.36 -5.96
C PHE A 125 -5.70 19.79 -5.46
N MET A 126 -5.09 20.20 -4.34
CA MET A 126 -5.19 21.59 -3.88
C MET A 126 -4.61 22.55 -4.92
N PHE A 127 -3.46 22.21 -5.48
CA PHE A 127 -2.84 23.01 -6.54
C PHE A 127 -3.74 23.10 -7.77
N ALA A 128 -4.26 21.97 -8.25
CA ALA A 128 -5.14 21.93 -9.42
C ALA A 128 -6.43 22.76 -9.24
N ARG A 129 -7.03 22.75 -8.03
CA ARG A 129 -8.19 23.58 -7.71
C ARG A 129 -7.92 25.06 -7.75
N SER A 130 -6.72 25.47 -7.36
CA SER A 130 -6.32 26.89 -7.31
C SER A 130 -6.06 27.49 -8.69
N ARG A 131 -6.03 26.66 -9.73
CA ARG A 131 -5.67 27.06 -11.10
C ARG A 131 -6.80 26.75 -12.08
N ASP A 132 -6.92 27.60 -13.10
CA ASP A 132 -7.79 27.33 -14.26
C ASP A 132 -6.97 26.60 -15.33
N ILE A 133 -6.89 25.26 -15.15
CA ILE A 133 -6.09 24.39 -16.01
C ILE A 133 -6.97 23.45 -16.81
N ASN A 134 -6.66 23.27 -18.09
CA ASN A 134 -7.23 22.19 -18.89
C ASN A 134 -6.46 20.88 -18.72
N VAL A 135 -5.13 20.97 -18.71
CA VAL A 135 -4.22 19.84 -18.55
C VAL A 135 -3.01 20.26 -17.73
N MET A 136 -2.73 19.52 -16.65
CA MET A 136 -1.48 19.60 -15.91
C MET A 136 -0.74 18.29 -16.03
N ARG A 137 0.50 18.31 -16.45
CA ARG A 137 1.38 17.15 -16.49
C ARG A 137 2.15 17.05 -15.17
N LEU A 138 2.17 15.87 -14.62
CA LEU A 138 3.00 15.50 -13.48
C LEU A 138 4.28 14.78 -13.97
N THR A 139 5.23 14.52 -13.08
CA THR A 139 6.41 13.70 -13.38
C THR A 139 6.01 12.35 -14.00
N ARG A 140 4.96 11.71 -13.45
CA ARG A 140 4.38 10.49 -13.98
C ARG A 140 2.86 10.49 -13.81
N GLY A 141 2.15 11.17 -14.68
CA GLY A 141 0.69 11.28 -14.63
C GLY A 141 0.17 12.57 -15.18
N PHE A 142 -1.13 12.80 -15.01
CA PHE A 142 -1.83 13.98 -15.49
C PHE A 142 -2.99 14.34 -14.59
N ILE A 143 -3.29 15.63 -14.50
CA ILE A 143 -4.59 16.12 -14.03
C ILE A 143 -5.27 16.83 -15.21
N PHE A 144 -6.49 16.42 -15.48
CA PHE A 144 -7.31 17.01 -16.54
C PHE A 144 -8.53 17.72 -15.97
N ASN A 145 -8.90 18.83 -16.55
CA ASN A 145 -10.29 19.30 -16.47
C ASN A 145 -11.17 18.29 -17.21
N THR A 146 -12.18 17.72 -16.56
CA THR A 146 -12.99 16.63 -17.10
C THR A 146 -13.77 17.05 -18.35
N GLU A 147 -14.32 18.27 -18.38
CA GLU A 147 -15.02 18.80 -19.57
C GLU A 147 -14.09 18.96 -20.77
N TYR A 148 -12.86 19.41 -20.52
CA TYR A 148 -11.85 19.46 -21.59
C TYR A 148 -11.61 18.08 -22.21
N VAL A 149 -11.44 17.03 -21.38
CA VAL A 149 -11.19 15.67 -21.88
C VAL A 149 -12.35 15.17 -22.74
N LYS A 150 -13.60 15.46 -22.37
CA LYS A 150 -14.80 15.02 -23.15
C LYS A 150 -14.71 15.46 -24.62
N THR A 151 -14.18 16.64 -24.88
CA THR A 151 -14.12 17.25 -26.23
C THR A 151 -12.75 17.14 -26.91
N ALA A 152 -11.65 17.03 -26.16
CA ALA A 152 -10.30 17.01 -26.68
C ALA A 152 -10.04 15.78 -27.58
N THR A 153 -9.37 15.98 -28.70
CA THR A 153 -8.88 14.93 -29.60
C THR A 153 -7.41 14.62 -29.37
N GLU A 154 -6.67 15.59 -28.86
CA GLU A 154 -5.26 15.51 -28.52
C GLU A 154 -4.98 16.27 -27.21
N ILE A 155 -3.87 15.95 -26.57
CA ILE A 155 -3.41 16.67 -25.38
C ILE A 155 -2.71 17.94 -25.88
N ALA A 156 -3.40 19.08 -25.76
CA ALA A 156 -2.86 20.39 -26.11
C ALA A 156 -1.73 20.84 -25.17
N ALA A 157 -1.23 22.06 -25.35
CA ALA A 157 -0.19 22.65 -24.52
C ALA A 157 -0.45 22.44 -23.02
N MET A 158 0.54 21.88 -22.32
CA MET A 158 0.45 21.46 -20.93
C MET A 158 1.34 22.34 -20.06
N GLN A 159 0.84 22.69 -18.88
CA GLN A 159 1.69 23.12 -17.79
C GLN A 159 2.29 21.87 -17.14
N THR A 160 3.61 21.85 -16.93
CA THR A 160 4.29 20.77 -16.20
C THR A 160 4.58 21.27 -14.79
N GLU A 161 4.16 20.49 -13.80
CA GLU A 161 4.41 20.76 -12.38
C GLU A 161 5.14 19.59 -11.76
N TYR A 162 6.06 19.88 -10.85
CA TYR A 162 6.88 18.91 -10.13
C TYR A 162 6.51 18.96 -8.65
N PHE A 163 6.23 17.79 -8.12
CA PHE A 163 5.95 17.56 -6.72
C PHE A 163 7.07 16.69 -6.14
N GLU A 164 6.89 16.08 -4.97
CA GLU A 164 7.91 15.26 -4.32
C GLU A 164 8.47 14.20 -5.29
N GLU A 165 9.75 14.34 -5.65
CA GLU A 165 10.39 13.50 -6.69
C GLU A 165 10.44 12.02 -6.30
N GLU A 166 10.64 11.72 -5.01
CA GLU A 166 10.70 10.35 -4.52
C GLU A 166 9.39 9.60 -4.77
N ASP A 167 8.25 10.25 -4.60
CA ASP A 167 6.94 9.65 -4.78
C ASP A 167 6.66 9.21 -6.22
N PHE A 168 7.36 9.82 -7.18
CA PHE A 168 7.23 9.52 -8.61
C PHE A 168 8.33 8.61 -9.16
N ILE A 169 9.14 7.99 -8.30
CA ILE A 169 10.11 6.98 -8.75
C ILE A 169 9.37 5.85 -9.46
N THR A 170 9.73 5.67 -10.73
CA THR A 170 9.02 4.76 -11.64
C THR A 170 9.69 3.39 -11.68
N CYS A 171 8.92 2.34 -11.43
CA CYS A 171 9.34 0.96 -11.57
C CYS A 171 9.22 0.51 -13.03
N TYR A 172 10.30 0.53 -13.80
CA TYR A 172 10.32 0.05 -15.19
C TYR A 172 11.17 -1.19 -15.42
N ASN A 173 11.82 -1.74 -14.39
CA ASN A 173 12.49 -3.03 -14.40
C ASN A 173 12.64 -3.60 -12.99
N GLN A 174 13.15 -4.83 -12.85
CA GLN A 174 13.32 -5.51 -11.56
C GLN A 174 14.27 -4.79 -10.60
N LYS A 175 15.26 -4.05 -11.10
CA LYS A 175 16.19 -3.31 -10.25
C LYS A 175 15.47 -2.14 -9.53
N GLN A 176 14.61 -1.41 -10.26
CA GLN A 176 13.78 -0.37 -9.63
C GLN A 176 12.76 -0.94 -8.66
N VAL A 177 12.14 -2.09 -8.99
CA VAL A 177 11.24 -2.76 -8.05
C VAL A 177 11.97 -3.09 -6.75
N ALA A 178 13.16 -3.65 -6.81
CA ALA A 178 13.94 -3.96 -5.62
C ALA A 178 14.28 -2.71 -4.80
N PHE A 179 14.69 -1.62 -5.47
CA PHE A 179 14.99 -0.35 -4.83
C PHE A 179 13.76 0.24 -4.14
N VAL A 180 12.63 0.30 -4.83
CA VAL A 180 11.36 0.79 -4.29
C VAL A 180 10.84 -0.10 -3.16
N SER A 181 10.99 -1.42 -3.30
CA SER A 181 10.62 -2.37 -2.23
C SER A 181 11.40 -2.12 -0.95
N ASP A 182 12.67 -1.74 -1.04
CA ASP A 182 13.48 -1.42 0.14
C ASP A 182 13.00 -0.15 0.84
N ILE A 183 12.58 0.87 0.09
CA ILE A 183 11.97 2.09 0.64
C ILE A 183 10.65 1.75 1.36
N ILE A 184 9.77 0.98 0.71
CA ILE A 184 8.49 0.57 1.30
C ILE A 184 8.72 -0.27 2.57
N LYS A 185 9.67 -1.23 2.54
CA LYS A 185 10.05 -2.00 3.74
C LYS A 185 10.41 -1.08 4.89
N ASN A 186 11.27 -0.11 4.65
CA ASN A 186 11.72 0.79 5.70
C ASN A 186 10.56 1.62 6.25
N ARG A 187 9.67 2.16 5.42
CA ARG A 187 8.45 2.86 5.86
C ARG A 187 7.59 1.98 6.79
N ILE A 188 7.38 0.70 6.44
CA ILE A 188 6.62 -0.25 7.27
C ILE A 188 7.32 -0.50 8.61
N LEU A 189 8.63 -0.76 8.61
CA LEU A 189 9.38 -1.04 9.82
C LEU A 189 9.47 0.20 10.73
N ASP A 190 9.68 1.38 10.15
CA ASP A 190 9.71 2.66 10.88
C ASP A 190 8.38 2.93 11.59
N PHE A 191 7.26 2.65 10.91
CA PHE A 191 5.95 2.73 11.54
C PHE A 191 5.87 1.82 12.77
N HIS A 192 6.19 0.53 12.66
CA HIS A 192 6.14 -0.39 13.80
C HIS A 192 7.07 0.02 14.94
N MET A 193 8.27 0.52 14.61
CA MET A 193 9.20 1.04 15.61
C MET A 193 8.63 2.29 16.33
N SER A 194 7.95 3.16 15.60
CA SER A 194 7.28 4.34 16.20
C SER A 194 6.11 3.95 17.12
N GLU A 195 5.48 2.80 16.86
CA GLU A 195 4.42 2.22 17.72
C GLU A 195 4.96 1.35 18.86
N GLY A 196 6.27 1.38 19.13
CA GLY A 196 6.89 0.74 20.29
C GLY A 196 7.32 -0.72 20.08
N VAL A 197 7.45 -1.17 18.83
CA VAL A 197 8.07 -2.46 18.50
C VAL A 197 9.58 -2.32 18.43
N GLN A 198 10.32 -3.25 19.04
CA GLN A 198 11.77 -3.30 18.98
C GLN A 198 12.23 -4.19 17.83
N ILE A 199 12.76 -3.62 16.76
CA ILE A 199 13.34 -4.37 15.63
C ILE A 199 14.87 -4.28 15.73
N VAL A 200 15.52 -5.43 16.00
CA VAL A 200 16.98 -5.48 16.26
C VAL A 200 17.77 -5.24 14.98
N ASP A 201 17.33 -5.82 13.87
CA ASP A 201 17.96 -5.63 12.56
C ASP A 201 16.91 -5.40 11.47
N PRO A 202 16.64 -4.14 11.10
CA PRO A 202 15.71 -3.82 10.02
C PRO A 202 16.13 -4.38 8.65
N ASN A 203 17.42 -4.65 8.41
CA ASN A 203 17.87 -5.14 7.12
C ASN A 203 17.43 -6.58 6.84
N THR A 204 17.34 -7.41 7.88
CA THR A 204 16.97 -8.82 7.77
C THR A 204 15.55 -9.12 8.28
N THR A 205 14.79 -8.09 8.66
CA THR A 205 13.39 -8.21 9.06
C THR A 205 12.47 -7.81 7.93
N PHE A 206 11.48 -8.65 7.62
CA PHE A 206 10.51 -8.45 6.56
C PHE A 206 9.09 -8.52 7.12
N VAL A 207 8.33 -7.44 7.00
CA VAL A 207 6.97 -7.32 7.49
C VAL A 207 6.08 -6.84 6.35
N ASP A 208 4.99 -7.56 6.05
CA ASP A 208 3.98 -7.10 5.10
C ASP A 208 3.14 -5.96 5.69
N CYS A 209 2.64 -5.08 4.84
CA CYS A 209 1.92 -3.88 5.26
C CYS A 209 0.60 -4.16 6.00
N ASP A 210 0.01 -5.34 5.82
CA ASP A 210 -1.23 -5.73 6.50
C ASP A 210 -0.98 -6.43 7.86
N CYS A 211 0.28 -6.51 8.30
CA CYS A 211 0.64 -7.06 9.60
C CYS A 211 0.44 -6.03 10.72
N ILE A 212 -0.06 -6.49 11.85
CA ILE A 212 -0.21 -5.67 13.06
C ILE A 212 0.65 -6.28 14.17
N ILE A 213 1.54 -5.46 14.75
CA ILE A 213 2.45 -5.92 15.79
C ILE A 213 2.30 -5.00 17.01
N GLY A 214 1.93 -5.60 18.14
CA GLY A 214 1.69 -4.87 19.39
C GLY A 214 2.97 -4.35 20.04
N ALA A 215 2.83 -3.21 20.72
CA ALA A 215 3.91 -2.53 21.44
C ALA A 215 4.62 -3.46 22.45
N GLY A 216 5.90 -3.21 22.69
CA GLY A 216 6.72 -4.02 23.57
C GLY A 216 7.19 -5.35 22.96
N THR A 217 6.73 -5.68 21.74
CA THR A 217 7.22 -6.86 21.01
C THR A 217 8.65 -6.63 20.54
N ARG A 218 9.53 -7.62 20.71
CA ARG A 218 10.91 -7.64 20.27
C ARG A 218 11.10 -8.63 19.14
N ILE A 219 11.68 -8.17 18.03
CA ILE A 219 11.92 -8.94 16.82
C ILE A 219 13.43 -9.03 16.59
N GLU A 220 13.97 -10.24 16.72
CA GLU A 220 15.36 -10.58 16.43
C GLU A 220 15.58 -10.71 14.90
N PRO A 221 16.83 -10.75 14.41
CA PRO A 221 17.13 -10.81 12.98
C PRO A 221 16.49 -12.00 12.24
N ASN A 222 16.35 -11.87 10.91
CA ASN A 222 15.87 -12.92 10.00
C ASN A 222 14.41 -13.36 10.24
N ASN A 223 13.56 -12.48 10.72
CA ASN A 223 12.13 -12.75 10.84
C ASN A 223 11.38 -12.31 9.58
N VAL A 224 10.39 -13.12 9.17
CA VAL A 224 9.51 -12.85 8.04
C VAL A 224 8.07 -12.96 8.53
N ILE A 225 7.32 -11.84 8.51
CA ILE A 225 5.95 -11.75 8.97
C ILE A 225 5.09 -11.31 7.79
N ARG A 226 4.12 -12.14 7.37
CA ARG A 226 3.41 -11.95 6.11
C ARG A 226 1.90 -12.04 6.24
N GLY A 227 1.23 -11.48 5.22
CA GLY A 227 -0.21 -11.54 5.07
C GLY A 227 -0.95 -10.87 6.23
N MET A 228 -2.16 -11.32 6.53
CA MET A 228 -2.95 -10.81 7.65
C MET A 228 -2.49 -11.46 8.96
N THR A 229 -1.34 -11.02 9.48
CA THR A 229 -0.74 -11.54 10.72
C THR A 229 -0.86 -10.53 11.84
N PHE A 230 -1.39 -10.98 12.98
CA PHE A 230 -1.56 -10.20 14.20
C PHE A 230 -0.65 -10.75 15.29
N ILE A 231 0.25 -9.95 15.80
CA ILE A 231 1.10 -10.28 16.95
C ILE A 231 0.72 -9.34 18.08
N TYR A 232 0.16 -9.91 19.13
CA TYR A 232 -0.24 -9.14 20.30
C TYR A 232 0.98 -8.64 21.11
N PRO A 233 0.78 -7.68 22.06
CA PRO A 233 1.88 -7.02 22.76
C PRO A 233 2.82 -7.95 23.52
N ASN A 234 4.04 -7.44 23.76
CA ASN A 234 5.06 -8.04 24.62
C ASN A 234 5.54 -9.43 24.18
N CYS A 235 5.50 -9.72 22.90
CA CYS A 235 6.04 -10.96 22.35
C CYS A 235 7.56 -10.87 22.08
N VAL A 236 8.22 -12.02 22.06
CA VAL A 236 9.62 -12.15 21.63
C VAL A 236 9.68 -13.09 20.43
N LEU A 237 10.04 -12.56 19.29
CA LEU A 237 10.32 -13.34 18.10
C LEU A 237 11.83 -13.54 17.99
N ASP A 238 12.33 -14.71 18.44
CA ASP A 238 13.74 -15.07 18.24
C ASP A 238 14.05 -15.19 16.74
N SER A 239 15.31 -15.31 16.37
CA SER A 239 15.72 -15.28 14.96
C SER A 239 15.12 -16.40 14.12
N GLY A 240 14.79 -16.07 12.86
CA GLY A 240 14.50 -17.08 11.82
C GLY A 240 13.07 -17.59 11.80
N ASN A 241 12.09 -16.86 12.33
CA ASN A 241 10.68 -17.25 12.19
C ASN A 241 10.10 -16.84 10.85
N ILE A 242 9.15 -17.63 10.37
CA ILE A 242 8.22 -17.28 9.30
C ILE A 242 6.82 -17.40 9.86
N ILE A 243 6.10 -16.28 9.95
CA ILE A 243 4.74 -16.22 10.49
C ILE A 243 3.85 -15.60 9.41
N GLU A 244 2.82 -16.34 8.98
CA GLU A 244 1.94 -15.86 7.92
C GLU A 244 0.46 -16.16 8.20
N ASN A 245 -0.42 -15.20 7.91
CA ASN A 245 -1.87 -15.32 8.08
C ASN A 245 -2.27 -15.87 9.43
N SER A 246 -1.62 -15.43 10.52
CA SER A 246 -1.70 -16.05 11.83
C SER A 246 -1.92 -15.03 12.94
N ILE A 247 -2.40 -15.52 14.07
CA ILE A 247 -2.60 -14.70 15.28
C ILE A 247 -1.69 -15.26 16.38
N VAL A 248 -0.80 -14.41 16.91
CA VAL A 248 0.05 -14.71 18.06
C VAL A 248 -0.45 -13.93 19.26
N GLY A 249 -0.85 -14.62 20.32
CA GLY A 249 -1.34 -14.03 21.57
C GLY A 249 -0.28 -13.24 22.33
N GLU A 250 -0.68 -12.60 23.42
CA GLU A 250 0.21 -11.76 24.23
C GLU A 250 1.31 -12.56 24.96
N ASN A 251 2.45 -11.91 25.17
CA ASN A 251 3.56 -12.45 25.95
C ASN A 251 4.07 -13.82 25.46
N CYS A 252 3.97 -14.07 24.16
CA CYS A 252 4.48 -15.29 23.53
C CYS A 252 5.97 -15.18 23.21
N LYS A 253 6.64 -16.34 23.17
CA LYS A 253 7.98 -16.47 22.64
C LYS A 253 7.98 -17.45 21.46
N ILE A 254 8.43 -17.00 20.29
CA ILE A 254 8.50 -17.82 19.07
C ILE A 254 9.96 -17.97 18.68
N ILE A 255 10.42 -19.22 18.51
CA ILE A 255 11.82 -19.56 18.32
C ILE A 255 11.97 -20.35 17.03
N ASN A 256 12.61 -19.78 16.02
CA ASN A 256 13.00 -20.42 14.76
C ASN A 256 11.93 -21.41 14.24
N SER A 257 10.72 -20.91 13.99
CA SER A 257 9.55 -21.73 13.68
C SER A 257 8.78 -21.21 12.48
N TYR A 258 8.03 -22.10 11.84
CA TYR A 258 7.09 -21.77 10.77
C TYR A 258 5.65 -21.88 11.28
N ILE A 259 4.92 -20.76 11.24
CA ILE A 259 3.53 -20.67 11.68
C ILE A 259 2.68 -20.12 10.54
N SER A 260 1.67 -20.86 10.10
CA SER A 260 0.80 -20.47 9.01
C SER A 260 -0.67 -20.77 9.33
N GLU A 261 -1.56 -19.83 8.99
CA GLU A 261 -3.02 -19.95 9.16
C GLU A 261 -3.45 -20.45 10.55
N SER A 262 -2.73 -20.05 11.60
CA SER A 262 -2.84 -20.63 12.92
C SER A 262 -2.99 -19.57 14.00
N ARG A 263 -3.48 -20.00 15.16
CA ARG A 263 -3.60 -19.17 16.35
C ARG A 263 -2.75 -19.74 17.50
N ILE A 264 -1.83 -18.95 17.99
CA ILE A 264 -1.04 -19.20 19.19
C ILE A 264 -1.72 -18.50 20.37
N LYS A 265 -1.98 -19.21 21.45
CA LYS A 265 -2.58 -18.66 22.67
C LYS A 265 -1.56 -17.80 23.42
N ASP A 266 -2.06 -16.95 24.33
CA ASP A 266 -1.22 -16.12 25.18
C ASP A 266 -0.19 -16.93 25.98
N ARG A 267 0.97 -16.33 26.23
CA ARG A 267 2.04 -16.87 27.08
C ARG A 267 2.59 -18.22 26.62
N GLN A 268 2.45 -18.55 25.34
CA GLN A 268 3.01 -19.77 24.78
C GLN A 268 4.47 -19.57 24.36
N VAL A 269 5.25 -20.65 24.51
CA VAL A 269 6.57 -20.76 23.90
C VAL A 269 6.45 -21.78 22.77
N VAL A 270 6.80 -21.34 21.55
CA VAL A 270 6.75 -22.17 20.33
C VAL A 270 8.17 -22.35 19.81
N GLY A 271 8.53 -23.57 19.52
CA GLY A 271 9.82 -23.90 18.93
C GLY A 271 10.85 -24.41 19.95
N PRO A 272 12.12 -24.61 19.55
CA PRO A 272 12.60 -24.35 18.18
C PRO A 272 12.17 -25.41 17.15
N TYR A 273 12.16 -24.98 15.88
CA TYR A 273 11.89 -25.82 14.70
C TYR A 273 10.47 -26.40 14.62
N GLU A 274 9.51 -25.73 15.24
CA GLU A 274 8.10 -26.09 15.15
C GLU A 274 7.51 -25.69 13.79
N LYS A 275 6.66 -26.55 13.24
CA LYS A 275 5.84 -26.28 12.07
C LYS A 275 4.36 -26.37 12.45
N ILE A 276 3.73 -25.22 12.63
CA ILE A 276 2.31 -25.11 13.00
C ILE A 276 1.53 -24.60 11.78
N ILE A 277 0.66 -25.43 11.25
CA ILE A 277 -0.21 -25.11 10.12
C ILE A 277 -1.61 -25.57 10.46
N LYS A 278 -2.63 -24.77 10.17
CA LYS A 278 -4.02 -25.20 10.31
C LYS A 278 -4.24 -26.44 9.45
N LYS A 279 -4.64 -27.56 10.08
CA LYS A 279 -5.03 -28.75 9.31
C LYS A 279 -6.32 -28.44 8.57
N SER A 280 -6.30 -28.55 7.24
CA SER A 280 -7.54 -28.59 6.44
C SER A 280 -8.37 -29.75 6.96
N THR A 281 -9.53 -29.46 7.54
CA THR A 281 -10.57 -30.46 7.87
C THR A 281 -11.39 -30.75 6.63
#